data_8185b0c3e0948a3d66a636adee682c1b
#
_entry.id   8185b0c3e0948a3d66a636adee682c1b
#
_cell.length_a   1.000
_cell.length_b   1.000
_cell.length_c   1.000
_cell.angle_alpha   90.00
_cell.angle_beta   90.00
_cell.angle_gamma   90.00
#
_symmetry.space_group_name_H-M   'P 1'
#
loop_
_entity.id
_entity.type
_entity.pdbx_description
1 polymer ?
#
loop_
_entity_poly.entity_id
_entity_poly.type
_entity_poly.pdbx_seq_one_letter_code
_entity_poly.pdbx_strand_id
1 'polypeptide(L)'
;MKVFEPFKINQMELKNSMVVSAMVTNYCSEDGMATEKFIAYHEHKAKGGWGLIITEDYAVTPTAGGFKKLPGLGEDGQIECHKELTRRIHEAGGKIAAQIYHAGREPSSAITGEQPIGSSALKDPTMPETPREMTVEEIHELVEQFGDCARRAEERSETVQDLQWRSLRILRKNAEKIIQFYTECQRLNMSQVD
;
A
#
# COMPACT_ATOMS: atom_id res chain seq x y z
N MET A 1 -28.06 -12.73 -10.57
CA MET A 1 -27.64 -11.82 -9.45
C MET A 1 -26.63 -10.83 -10.02
N LYS A 2 -26.89 -9.55 -9.93
CA LYS A 2 -25.99 -8.50 -10.47
C LYS A 2 -24.52 -8.60 -10.01
N VAL A 3 -24.25 -9.19 -8.85
CA VAL A 3 -22.89 -9.36 -8.31
C VAL A 3 -21.99 -10.24 -9.19
N PHE A 4 -22.55 -11.15 -9.97
CA PHE A 4 -21.81 -12.03 -10.87
C PHE A 4 -21.75 -11.54 -12.32
N GLU A 5 -22.37 -10.40 -12.62
CA GLU A 5 -22.29 -9.79 -13.94
C GLU A 5 -20.95 -9.05 -14.11
N PRO A 6 -20.38 -9.01 -15.33
CA PRO A 6 -19.18 -8.22 -15.60
C PRO A 6 -19.34 -6.78 -15.17
N PHE A 7 -18.29 -6.22 -14.60
CA PHE A 7 -18.26 -4.86 -14.08
C PHE A 7 -17.04 -4.10 -14.61
N LYS A 8 -17.17 -2.81 -14.80
CA LYS A 8 -16.11 -1.96 -15.33
C LYS A 8 -15.72 -0.88 -14.34
N ILE A 9 -14.42 -0.78 -14.06
CA ILE A 9 -13.83 0.36 -13.36
C ILE A 9 -12.93 1.11 -14.35
N ASN A 10 -13.43 2.22 -14.89
CA ASN A 10 -12.81 2.90 -16.04
C ASN A 10 -12.62 1.95 -17.22
N GLN A 11 -11.37 1.66 -17.59
CA GLN A 11 -11.02 0.75 -18.69
C GLN A 11 -10.78 -0.69 -18.23
N MET A 12 -10.69 -0.92 -16.91
CA MET A 12 -10.49 -2.26 -16.36
C MET A 12 -11.80 -3.02 -16.30
N GLU A 13 -11.85 -4.12 -17.02
CA GLU A 13 -12.97 -5.06 -17.00
C GLU A 13 -12.75 -6.13 -15.93
N LEU A 14 -13.72 -6.28 -15.05
CA LEU A 14 -13.80 -7.33 -14.03
C LEU A 14 -14.84 -8.37 -14.46
N LYS A 15 -14.55 -9.64 -14.24
CA LYS A 15 -15.50 -10.73 -14.53
C LYS A 15 -16.78 -10.68 -13.67
N ASN A 16 -16.73 -9.96 -12.54
CA ASN A 16 -17.86 -9.70 -11.64
C ASN A 16 -17.49 -8.53 -10.70
N SER A 17 -18.42 -8.09 -9.87
CA SER A 17 -18.21 -7.00 -8.90
C SER A 17 -17.76 -7.45 -7.52
N MET A 18 -17.31 -8.70 -7.37
CA MET A 18 -16.75 -9.20 -6.11
C MET A 18 -15.31 -8.76 -5.96
N VAL A 19 -15.02 -8.07 -4.86
CA VAL A 19 -13.69 -7.53 -4.55
C VAL A 19 -13.22 -8.07 -3.21
N VAL A 20 -11.99 -8.61 -3.18
CA VAL A 20 -11.29 -8.91 -1.93
C VAL A 20 -10.64 -7.62 -1.44
N SER A 21 -11.01 -7.15 -0.25
CA SER A 21 -10.36 -6.01 0.39
C SER A 21 -8.96 -6.36 0.89
N ALA A 22 -8.09 -5.34 1.03
CA ALA A 22 -6.78 -5.49 1.63
C ALA A 22 -6.88 -5.99 3.08
N MET A 23 -6.13 -7.04 3.40
CA MET A 23 -6.05 -7.61 4.75
C MET A 23 -4.66 -8.17 4.99
N VAL A 24 -3.99 -7.71 6.04
CA VAL A 24 -2.64 -8.15 6.42
C VAL A 24 -2.62 -9.62 6.80
N THR A 25 -1.71 -10.40 6.21
CA THR A 25 -1.53 -11.83 6.48
C THR A 25 -0.23 -12.16 7.18
N ASN A 26 0.78 -11.30 7.08
CA ASN A 26 2.16 -11.57 7.53
C ASN A 26 2.78 -12.81 6.85
N TYR A 27 2.48 -13.05 5.57
CA TYR A 27 2.96 -14.22 4.84
C TYR A 27 4.18 -13.95 3.96
N CYS A 28 4.62 -12.70 3.84
CA CYS A 28 5.89 -12.36 3.17
C CYS A 28 7.10 -12.73 4.06
N SER A 29 8.30 -12.66 3.50
CA SER A 29 9.54 -12.72 4.27
C SER A 29 9.80 -11.41 5.02
N GLU A 30 10.79 -11.37 5.90
CA GLU A 30 11.10 -10.18 6.70
C GLU A 30 11.61 -9.01 5.85
N ASP A 31 12.19 -9.29 4.69
CA ASP A 31 12.64 -8.33 3.68
C ASP A 31 11.54 -7.92 2.67
N GLY A 32 10.30 -8.31 2.93
CA GLY A 32 9.15 -7.92 2.11
C GLY A 32 8.97 -8.70 0.80
N MET A 33 9.72 -9.79 0.60
CA MET A 33 9.58 -10.64 -0.58
C MET A 33 8.33 -11.51 -0.51
N ALA A 34 7.62 -11.63 -1.63
CA ALA A 34 6.47 -12.52 -1.73
C ALA A 34 6.90 -13.99 -1.60
N THR A 35 6.42 -14.67 -0.57
CA THR A 35 6.64 -16.11 -0.39
C THR A 35 5.59 -16.92 -1.17
N GLU A 36 5.86 -18.21 -1.38
CA GLU A 36 4.86 -19.11 -1.98
C GLU A 36 3.54 -19.13 -1.19
N LYS A 37 3.60 -19.02 0.12
CA LYS A 37 2.41 -18.94 0.99
C LYS A 37 1.58 -17.69 0.70
N PHE A 38 2.24 -16.54 0.52
CA PHE A 38 1.60 -15.27 0.17
C PHE A 38 0.94 -15.36 -1.21
N ILE A 39 1.68 -15.87 -2.18
CA ILE A 39 1.21 -16.02 -3.58
C ILE A 39 0.01 -16.97 -3.63
N ALA A 40 0.11 -18.16 -3.05
CA ALA A 40 -0.96 -19.15 -3.03
C ALA A 40 -2.24 -18.64 -2.35
N TYR A 41 -2.11 -17.86 -1.28
CA TYR A 41 -3.24 -17.26 -0.58
C TYR A 41 -4.07 -16.36 -1.49
N HIS A 42 -3.42 -15.50 -2.27
CA HIS A 42 -4.11 -14.61 -3.20
C HIS A 42 -4.59 -15.32 -4.47
N GLU A 43 -3.81 -16.26 -5.01
CA GLU A 43 -4.20 -17.09 -6.14
C GLU A 43 -5.48 -17.90 -5.85
N HIS A 44 -5.61 -18.46 -4.64
CA HIS A 44 -6.82 -19.19 -4.24
C HIS A 44 -8.08 -18.33 -4.33
N LYS A 45 -7.99 -17.05 -4.00
CA LYS A 45 -9.11 -16.12 -4.15
C LYS A 45 -9.47 -15.91 -5.61
N ALA A 46 -8.49 -15.74 -6.49
CA ALA A 46 -8.71 -15.62 -7.93
C ALA A 46 -9.36 -16.89 -8.52
N LYS A 47 -8.85 -18.09 -8.14
CA LYS A 47 -9.44 -19.40 -8.49
C LYS A 47 -10.85 -19.57 -7.92
N GLY A 48 -11.12 -19.00 -6.75
CA GLY A 48 -12.44 -18.96 -6.12
C GLY A 48 -13.44 -18.04 -6.80
N GLY A 49 -13.06 -17.34 -7.88
CA GLY A 49 -13.98 -16.57 -8.70
C GLY A 49 -14.04 -15.08 -8.40
N TRP A 50 -13.22 -14.54 -7.50
CA TRP A 50 -13.17 -13.10 -7.22
C TRP A 50 -12.69 -12.32 -8.45
N GLY A 51 -13.36 -11.19 -8.74
CA GLY A 51 -13.06 -10.35 -9.90
C GLY A 51 -11.83 -9.47 -9.70
N LEU A 52 -11.70 -8.88 -8.51
CA LEU A 52 -10.57 -8.05 -8.11
C LEU A 52 -10.03 -8.49 -6.75
N ILE A 53 -8.73 -8.52 -6.62
CA ILE A 53 -8.04 -8.76 -5.35
C ILE A 53 -7.20 -7.54 -5.04
N ILE A 54 -7.56 -6.81 -3.98
CA ILE A 54 -6.69 -5.78 -3.40
C ILE A 54 -5.79 -6.51 -2.41
N THR A 55 -4.50 -6.53 -2.68
CA THR A 55 -3.54 -7.17 -1.81
C THR A 55 -3.36 -6.36 -0.53
N GLU A 56 -2.73 -6.96 0.47
CA GLU A 56 -2.45 -6.29 1.73
C GLU A 56 -1.47 -5.10 1.60
N ASP A 57 -1.16 -4.49 2.71
CA ASP A 57 -0.36 -3.27 2.84
C ASP A 57 1.07 -3.45 2.33
N TYR A 58 1.39 -2.82 1.20
CA TYR A 58 2.74 -2.76 0.65
C TYR A 58 3.51 -1.60 1.28
N ALA A 59 4.44 -1.90 2.16
CA ALA A 59 5.24 -0.89 2.82
C ALA A 59 6.12 -0.12 1.81
N VAL A 60 6.06 1.21 1.86
CA VAL A 60 6.85 2.08 0.96
C VAL A 60 8.33 2.08 1.29
N THR A 61 8.68 1.78 2.53
CA THR A 61 10.06 1.54 3.01
C THR A 61 10.04 0.43 4.05
N PRO A 62 11.19 -0.17 4.39
CA PRO A 62 11.27 -1.18 5.44
C PRO A 62 10.75 -0.71 6.80
N THR A 63 10.89 0.57 7.12
CA THR A 63 10.44 1.17 8.38
C THR A 63 9.01 1.72 8.34
N ALA A 64 8.39 1.74 7.17
CA ALA A 64 7.02 2.23 6.99
C ALA A 64 5.92 1.24 7.41
N GLY A 65 6.28 -0.02 7.70
CA GLY A 65 5.33 -1.08 8.01
C GLY A 65 4.82 -1.04 9.44
N GLY A 66 3.52 -1.33 9.64
CA GLY A 66 2.91 -1.50 10.97
C GLY A 66 2.99 -2.93 11.51
N PHE A 67 3.42 -3.88 10.69
CA PHE A 67 3.51 -5.30 11.00
C PHE A 67 4.79 -5.91 10.44
N LYS A 68 5.24 -7.04 11.03
CA LYS A 68 6.33 -7.83 10.44
C LYS A 68 5.85 -8.57 9.19
N LYS A 69 6.77 -8.83 8.27
CA LYS A 69 6.51 -9.66 7.07
C LYS A 69 5.39 -9.14 6.16
N LEU A 70 5.27 -7.83 6.07
CA LEU A 70 4.47 -7.18 5.04
C LEU A 70 5.13 -7.33 3.66
N PRO A 71 4.37 -7.31 2.56
CA PRO A 71 4.94 -7.17 1.24
C PRO A 71 5.63 -5.81 1.12
N GLY A 72 6.76 -5.77 0.44
CA GLY A 72 7.52 -4.56 0.15
C GLY A 72 7.49 -4.21 -1.33
N LEU A 73 7.49 -2.93 -1.63
CA LEU A 73 7.80 -2.35 -2.95
C LEU A 73 8.71 -1.13 -2.79
N GLY A 74 9.44 -1.06 -1.68
CA GLY A 74 10.42 -0.01 -1.41
C GLY A 74 11.72 -0.16 -2.21
N GLU A 75 12.01 -1.36 -2.72
CA GLU A 75 13.25 -1.70 -3.42
C GLU A 75 12.99 -2.45 -4.72
N ASP A 76 13.85 -2.24 -5.73
CA ASP A 76 13.69 -2.87 -7.06
C ASP A 76 13.85 -4.39 -7.00
N GLY A 77 14.65 -4.91 -6.07
CA GLY A 77 14.80 -6.35 -5.84
C GLY A 77 13.50 -7.09 -5.50
N GLN A 78 12.49 -6.38 -5.02
CA GLN A 78 11.19 -6.93 -4.66
C GLN A 78 10.25 -7.11 -5.87
N ILE A 79 10.57 -6.54 -7.03
CA ILE A 79 9.69 -6.54 -8.21
C ILE A 79 9.44 -7.96 -8.72
N GLU A 80 10.49 -8.77 -8.89
CA GLU A 80 10.37 -10.08 -9.55
C GLU A 80 9.48 -11.07 -8.79
N CYS A 81 9.56 -11.13 -7.46
CA CYS A 81 8.71 -12.04 -6.69
C CYS A 81 7.23 -11.63 -6.77
N HIS A 82 6.94 -10.35 -6.93
CA HIS A 82 5.57 -9.87 -7.10
C HIS A 82 5.04 -10.01 -8.53
N LYS A 83 5.91 -10.14 -9.54
CA LYS A 83 5.49 -10.51 -10.90
C LYS A 83 4.88 -11.91 -10.93
N GLU A 84 5.45 -12.86 -10.23
CA GLU A 84 4.91 -14.22 -10.12
C GLU A 84 3.51 -14.22 -9.49
N LEU A 85 3.30 -13.43 -8.43
CA LEU A 85 1.98 -13.22 -7.83
C LEU A 85 0.97 -12.70 -8.87
N THR A 86 1.34 -11.64 -9.58
CA THR A 86 0.48 -11.01 -10.59
C THR A 86 0.14 -11.98 -11.72
N ARG A 87 1.13 -12.69 -12.24
CA ARG A 87 0.97 -13.71 -13.30
C ARG A 87 -0.04 -14.78 -12.88
N ARG A 88 0.09 -15.37 -11.69
CA ARG A 88 -0.80 -16.44 -11.21
C ARG A 88 -2.23 -15.97 -10.98
N ILE A 89 -2.42 -14.74 -10.51
CA ILE A 89 -3.78 -14.15 -10.36
C ILE A 89 -4.41 -13.92 -11.73
N HIS A 90 -3.68 -13.39 -12.70
CA HIS A 90 -4.17 -13.16 -14.06
C HIS A 90 -4.53 -14.46 -14.76
N GLU A 91 -3.69 -15.50 -14.66
CA GLU A 91 -3.96 -16.84 -15.20
C GLU A 91 -5.24 -17.46 -14.60
N ALA A 92 -5.54 -17.16 -13.33
CA ALA A 92 -6.78 -17.56 -12.68
C ALA A 92 -8.00 -16.66 -13.05
N GLY A 93 -7.81 -15.71 -13.98
CA GLY A 93 -8.85 -14.80 -14.46
C GLY A 93 -9.27 -13.71 -13.45
N GLY A 94 -8.46 -13.44 -12.42
CA GLY A 94 -8.62 -12.32 -11.50
C GLY A 94 -7.87 -11.08 -11.96
N LYS A 95 -8.19 -9.94 -11.37
CA LYS A 95 -7.40 -8.70 -11.42
C LYS A 95 -6.80 -8.43 -10.05
N ILE A 96 -5.67 -7.72 -10.02
CA ILE A 96 -4.94 -7.44 -8.79
C ILE A 96 -4.64 -5.94 -8.68
N ALA A 97 -4.73 -5.41 -7.46
CA ALA A 97 -4.27 -4.08 -7.10
C ALA A 97 -3.43 -4.17 -5.82
N ALA A 98 -2.38 -3.36 -5.69
CA ALA A 98 -1.62 -3.23 -4.46
C ALA A 98 -2.15 -2.04 -3.65
N GLN A 99 -2.27 -2.21 -2.33
CA GLN A 99 -2.48 -1.09 -1.43
C GLN A 99 -1.12 -0.59 -0.95
N ILE A 100 -0.70 0.59 -1.43
CA ILE A 100 0.56 1.22 -0.99
C ILE A 100 0.32 1.88 0.36
N TYR A 101 1.23 1.65 1.30
CA TYR A 101 0.97 1.88 2.70
C TYR A 101 2.17 2.47 3.45
N HIS A 102 1.86 3.37 4.38
CA HIS A 102 2.74 3.83 5.43
C HIS A 102 1.97 3.85 6.75
N ALA A 103 2.49 3.21 7.78
CA ALA A 103 1.78 3.04 9.07
C ALA A 103 1.62 4.32 9.89
N GLY A 104 2.39 5.36 9.56
CA GLY A 104 2.31 6.63 10.25
C GLY A 104 2.66 6.50 11.74
N ARG A 105 1.75 6.95 12.61
CA ARG A 105 1.92 6.94 14.08
C ARG A 105 1.60 5.61 14.76
N GLU A 106 1.07 4.63 14.03
CA GLU A 106 0.54 3.39 14.61
C GLU A 106 1.57 2.29 14.87
N PRO A 107 2.73 2.21 14.18
CA PRO A 107 3.69 1.15 14.46
C PRO A 107 4.37 1.34 15.82
N SER A 108 5.03 0.28 16.26
CA SER A 108 5.94 0.31 17.41
C SER A 108 7.39 0.22 16.94
N SER A 109 8.31 0.89 17.61
CA SER A 109 9.75 0.76 17.39
C SER A 109 10.25 -0.69 17.55
N ALA A 110 9.54 -1.52 18.30
CA ALA A 110 9.81 -2.96 18.40
C ALA A 110 9.54 -3.73 17.09
N ILE A 111 8.76 -3.15 16.18
CA ILE A 111 8.45 -3.74 14.85
C ILE A 111 9.35 -3.14 13.80
N THR A 112 9.45 -1.81 13.75
CA THR A 112 10.14 -1.06 12.68
C THR A 112 11.62 -0.82 12.97
N GLY A 113 12.05 -0.93 14.22
CA GLY A 113 13.39 -0.54 14.66
C GLY A 113 13.56 0.96 14.92
N GLU A 114 12.58 1.78 14.58
CA GLU A 114 12.64 3.24 14.66
C GLU A 114 11.39 3.81 15.34
N GLN A 115 11.53 4.99 15.96
CA GLN A 115 10.38 5.70 16.53
C GLN A 115 9.34 5.99 15.43
N PRO A 116 8.05 5.73 15.67
CA PRO A 116 7.00 6.08 14.73
C PRO A 116 7.05 7.57 14.34
N ILE A 117 6.67 7.86 13.11
CA ILE A 117 6.59 9.23 12.58
C ILE A 117 5.16 9.55 12.17
N GLY A 118 4.79 10.80 12.27
CA GLY A 118 3.46 11.27 11.89
C GLY A 118 3.45 12.74 11.50
N SER A 119 2.30 13.26 11.10
CA SER A 119 2.13 14.69 10.80
C SER A 119 2.22 15.57 12.05
N SER A 120 2.16 14.98 13.23
CA SER A 120 2.32 15.66 14.53
C SER A 120 2.74 14.63 15.59
N ALA A 121 3.31 15.09 16.71
CA ALA A 121 3.70 14.26 17.85
C ALA A 121 2.48 13.86 18.73
N LEU A 122 1.33 13.64 18.10
CA LEU A 122 0.10 13.30 18.82
C LEU A 122 0.00 11.78 18.99
N LYS A 123 0.09 11.33 20.25
CA LYS A 123 -0.01 9.92 20.62
C LYS A 123 -1.39 9.34 20.28
N ASP A 124 -1.42 8.17 19.66
CA ASP A 124 -2.63 7.35 19.60
C ASP A 124 -2.84 6.67 20.96
N PRO A 125 -4.02 6.76 21.58
CA PRO A 125 -4.29 6.16 22.90
C PRO A 125 -4.12 4.63 22.95
N THR A 126 -4.24 3.97 21.81
CA THR A 126 -4.13 2.50 21.68
C THR A 126 -2.69 2.03 21.45
N MET A 127 -1.77 2.95 21.12
CA MET A 127 -0.38 2.63 20.81
C MET A 127 0.55 2.90 21.98
N PRO A 128 1.63 2.09 22.14
CA PRO A 128 2.55 2.24 23.28
C PRO A 128 3.38 3.52 23.21
N GLU A 129 3.68 4.02 22.01
CA GLU A 129 4.65 5.07 21.79
C GLU A 129 4.01 6.36 21.26
N THR A 130 4.66 7.48 21.55
CA THR A 130 4.34 8.78 20.93
C THR A 130 5.14 8.90 19.64
N PRO A 131 4.51 9.21 18.51
CA PRO A 131 5.23 9.42 17.26
C PRO A 131 6.07 10.70 17.32
N ARG A 132 7.11 10.75 16.51
CA ARG A 132 7.83 11.99 16.21
C ARG A 132 7.10 12.71 15.06
N GLU A 133 7.07 14.02 15.12
CA GLU A 133 6.62 14.85 13.99
C GLU A 133 7.64 14.80 12.85
N MET A 134 7.16 14.65 11.62
CA MET A 134 7.97 14.70 10.41
C MET A 134 8.38 16.14 10.09
N THR A 135 9.59 16.31 9.59
CA THR A 135 9.99 17.58 8.96
C THR A 135 9.37 17.73 7.57
N VAL A 136 9.40 18.94 7.01
CA VAL A 136 8.91 19.19 5.65
C VAL A 136 9.71 18.40 4.62
N GLU A 137 11.01 18.27 4.83
CA GLU A 137 11.92 17.48 3.98
C GLU A 137 11.53 16.00 4.00
N GLU A 138 11.25 15.43 5.17
CA GLU A 138 10.78 14.04 5.31
C GLU A 138 9.42 13.81 4.65
N ILE A 139 8.53 14.80 4.67
CA ILE A 139 7.25 14.73 3.93
C ILE A 139 7.48 14.67 2.42
N HIS A 140 8.42 15.48 1.89
CA HIS A 140 8.80 15.42 0.48
C HIS A 140 9.38 14.05 0.11
N GLU A 141 10.30 13.53 0.92
CA GLU A 141 10.88 12.20 0.72
C GLU A 141 9.83 11.11 0.72
N LEU A 142 8.88 11.17 1.65
CA LEU A 142 7.76 10.21 1.72
C LEU A 142 6.89 10.25 0.46
N VAL A 143 6.62 11.43 -0.09
CA VAL A 143 5.86 11.57 -1.35
C VAL A 143 6.61 10.89 -2.51
N GLU A 144 7.93 11.08 -2.63
CA GLU A 144 8.74 10.41 -3.65
C GLU A 144 8.76 8.89 -3.43
N GLN A 145 8.88 8.41 -2.19
CA GLN A 145 8.82 6.98 -1.86
C GLN A 145 7.49 6.34 -2.27
N PHE A 146 6.36 7.00 -2.05
CA PHE A 146 5.07 6.55 -2.57
C PHE A 146 5.05 6.51 -4.10
N GLY A 147 5.63 7.52 -4.77
CA GLY A 147 5.77 7.56 -6.22
C GLY A 147 6.60 6.40 -6.77
N ASP A 148 7.72 6.11 -6.14
CA ASP A 148 8.62 5.02 -6.51
C ASP A 148 8.00 3.64 -6.25
N CYS A 149 7.37 3.47 -5.09
CA CYS A 149 6.64 2.23 -4.77
C CYS A 149 5.58 1.92 -5.82
N ALA A 150 4.92 2.91 -6.26
CA ALA A 150 3.90 2.78 -7.26
C ALA A 150 4.43 2.54 -8.68
N ARG A 151 5.56 3.13 -9.07
CA ARG A 151 6.27 2.76 -10.29
C ARG A 151 6.64 1.27 -10.26
N ARG A 152 7.16 0.77 -9.13
CA ARG A 152 7.48 -0.65 -8.96
C ARG A 152 6.23 -1.54 -8.99
N ALA A 153 5.11 -1.07 -8.44
CA ALA A 153 3.84 -1.78 -8.54
C ALA A 153 3.37 -1.92 -9.98
N GLU A 154 3.66 -0.94 -10.83
CA GLU A 154 3.39 -0.99 -12.26
C GLU A 154 4.32 -1.97 -13.00
N GLU A 155 5.63 -1.89 -12.74
CA GLU A 155 6.64 -2.74 -13.38
C GLU A 155 6.46 -4.24 -13.08
N ARG A 156 5.77 -4.60 -11.98
CA ARG A 156 5.39 -5.98 -11.69
C ARG A 156 4.20 -6.48 -12.49
N SER A 157 3.46 -5.61 -13.16
CA SER A 157 2.30 -5.95 -13.97
C SER A 157 2.68 -5.97 -15.44
N GLU A 158 2.53 -7.10 -16.12
CA GLU A 158 2.70 -7.20 -17.58
C GLU A 158 1.53 -6.57 -18.35
N THR A 159 0.47 -6.19 -17.67
CA THR A 159 -0.72 -5.57 -18.26
C THR A 159 -1.00 -4.22 -17.62
N VAL A 160 -0.89 -3.16 -18.42
CA VAL A 160 -1.11 -1.73 -18.12
C VAL A 160 -2.54 -1.39 -17.62
N GLN A 161 -3.31 -2.35 -17.11
CA GLN A 161 -4.73 -2.18 -16.81
C GLN A 161 -5.09 -2.10 -15.32
N ASP A 162 -4.10 -2.12 -14.42
CA ASP A 162 -4.37 -2.07 -12.99
C ASP A 162 -4.68 -0.66 -12.49
N LEU A 163 -5.68 -0.55 -11.62
CA LEU A 163 -6.31 0.69 -11.14
C LEU A 163 -5.38 1.75 -10.54
N GLN A 164 -4.21 1.37 -10.08
CA GLN A 164 -3.29 2.26 -9.36
C GLN A 164 -2.66 3.36 -10.23
N TRP A 165 -2.58 3.17 -11.51
CA TRP A 165 -1.99 4.12 -12.45
C TRP A 165 -2.54 5.55 -12.35
N ARG A 166 -3.84 5.70 -12.12
CA ARG A 166 -4.45 7.03 -12.02
C ARG A 166 -4.25 7.67 -10.66
N SER A 167 -4.21 6.87 -9.61
CA SER A 167 -3.96 7.37 -8.26
C SER A 167 -2.57 8.00 -8.13
N LEU A 168 -1.56 7.45 -8.82
CA LEU A 168 -0.19 7.95 -8.83
C LEU A 168 0.01 9.22 -9.63
N ARG A 169 -0.61 9.31 -10.79
CA ARG A 169 -0.66 10.58 -11.51
C ARG A 169 -1.35 11.66 -10.70
N ILE A 170 -2.31 11.27 -9.85
CA ILE A 170 -3.00 12.16 -8.92
C ILE A 170 -2.08 12.48 -7.74
N LEU A 171 -1.36 11.53 -7.18
CA LEU A 171 -0.38 11.75 -6.09
C LEU A 171 0.78 12.63 -6.55
N ARG A 172 1.43 12.34 -7.68
CA ARG A 172 2.47 13.24 -8.24
C ARG A 172 1.94 14.62 -8.61
N LYS A 173 0.77 14.72 -9.23
CA LYS A 173 0.13 16.02 -9.54
C LYS A 173 -0.40 16.77 -8.33
N ASN A 174 -0.65 16.09 -7.23
CA ASN A 174 -1.17 16.67 -6.00
C ASN A 174 -0.18 16.56 -4.82
N ALA A 175 1.09 16.21 -5.08
CA ALA A 175 2.13 16.17 -4.05
C ALA A 175 2.17 17.49 -3.27
N GLU A 176 2.16 18.63 -3.96
CA GLU A 176 2.07 19.96 -3.33
C GLU A 176 0.81 20.13 -2.46
N LYS A 177 -0.33 19.60 -2.89
CA LYS A 177 -1.58 19.66 -2.11
C LYS A 177 -1.57 18.71 -0.91
N ILE A 178 -0.90 17.56 -1.04
CA ILE A 178 -0.71 16.62 0.06
C ILE A 178 0.22 17.23 1.09
N ILE A 179 1.32 17.82 0.65
CA ILE A 179 2.26 18.57 1.52
C ILE A 179 1.53 19.74 2.19
N GLN A 180 0.76 20.52 1.44
CA GLN A 180 -0.06 21.61 1.98
C GLN A 180 -1.08 21.11 3.01
N PHE A 181 -1.74 19.98 2.75
CA PHE A 181 -2.67 19.35 3.68
C PHE A 181 -1.97 18.90 4.97
N TYR A 182 -0.81 18.22 4.88
CA TYR A 182 -0.04 17.83 6.07
C TYR A 182 0.48 19.03 6.84
N THR A 183 0.97 20.05 6.16
CA THR A 183 1.42 21.32 6.77
C THR A 183 0.26 22.06 7.46
N GLU A 184 -0.93 22.04 6.86
CA GLU A 184 -2.15 22.63 7.43
C GLU A 184 -2.61 21.83 8.67
N CYS A 185 -2.54 20.49 8.64
CA CYS A 185 -2.83 19.63 9.79
C CYS A 185 -1.86 19.90 10.95
N GLN A 186 -0.57 20.10 10.69
CA GLN A 186 0.42 20.48 11.69
C GLN A 186 0.06 21.84 12.31
N ARG A 187 -0.28 22.82 11.48
CA ARG A 187 -0.65 24.18 11.92
C ARG A 187 -1.94 24.21 12.77
N LEU A 188 -2.94 23.40 12.40
CA LEU A 188 -4.20 23.31 13.15
C LEU A 188 -4.02 22.62 14.52
N ASN A 189 -3.15 21.60 14.59
CA ASN A 189 -2.85 20.93 15.85
C ASN A 189 -2.03 21.80 16.83
N MET A 190 -1.22 22.72 16.34
CA MET A 190 -0.50 23.68 17.20
C MET A 190 -1.40 24.78 17.77
N SER A 191 -2.55 25.06 17.13
CA SER A 191 -3.50 26.08 17.61
C SER A 191 -4.53 25.58 18.63
N GLN A 192 -4.52 24.28 18.97
CA GLN A 192 -5.44 23.67 19.95
C GLN A 192 -4.75 23.26 21.26
N VAL A 193 -3.48 23.61 21.46
CA VAL A 193 -2.67 23.24 22.65
C VAL A 193 -2.32 24.43 23.53
N ASP A 194 -2.94 25.60 23.29
CA ASP A 194 -2.86 26.79 24.19
C ASP A 194 -4.10 26.89 25.10
#